data_d61e60c480be23c3cfd42ab2a9dc0ba1
#
_entry.id   d61e60c480be23c3cfd42ab2a9dc0ba1
#
_cell.length_a   1.000
_cell.length_b   1.000
_cell.length_c   1.000
_cell.angle_alpha   90.00
_cell.angle_beta   90.00
_cell.angle_gamma   90.00
#
_symmetry.space_group_name_H-M   'P 1'
#
loop_
_entity.id
_entity.type
_entity.pdbx_description
1 polymer ?
#
loop_
_entity_poly.entity_id
_entity_poly.type
_entity_poly.pdbx_seq_one_letter_code
_entity_poly.pdbx_strand_id
1 'polypeptide(L)'
;MCIRDRIDYAPEQLAAIRAAAAQQLLIVTGGPGTGKTTVMSGILRLFDALRLKTQLAAPTGRAAKRLSEVTGREASTIHRLLEAQFDEATGRMAFFHDEDAPLACDAMIVDETSMVDLQLMASLLKALKPGCRLLLVGDPDQLPPVGAGNVFSDLIRSGVVQTVRLTEIFRQAQRSLIVMNAHAVNQGELPVLTATDRDFFFLRRRDPAAAVKTIQELCQTRLPKNMGIQPSDIQVLSPSRKHETGTKALNLALQAVLNPPAEGKKEKKHGDFSFRTGDRVMQIRNNYDIMWKRADGLGAGTGIFNGDIGTVTDIDFQEETMTIQFDDRTAEYAFDMLSELEPAYAMTVHKSQGSEYRAVILSLCGGPQMLLTRSVLYTAITRARELLIIVGNEETVAAMTRN
;
A
#
# COMPACT_ATOMS: atom_id res chain seq x y z
N MET A 1 -11.19 33.11 -9.81
CA MET A 1 -11.97 31.88 -9.65
C MET A 1 -11.90 31.48 -8.18
N CYS A 2 -12.92 31.83 -7.40
CA CYS A 2 -12.95 31.47 -5.97
C CYS A 2 -13.43 30.02 -5.86
N ILE A 3 -12.51 29.11 -5.50
CA ILE A 3 -12.88 27.76 -5.08
C ILE A 3 -13.53 27.94 -3.70
N ARG A 4 -14.85 27.68 -3.59
CA ARG A 4 -15.67 27.92 -2.39
C ARG A 4 -15.50 26.84 -1.28
N ASP A 5 -14.30 26.35 -1.02
CA ASP A 5 -14.11 25.22 -0.10
C ASP A 5 -13.54 25.59 1.26
N ARG A 6 -13.29 26.87 1.56
CA ARG A 6 -12.64 27.34 2.80
C ARG A 6 -11.29 26.65 3.08
N ILE A 7 -10.65 26.03 2.09
CA ILE A 7 -9.32 25.45 2.21
C ILE A 7 -8.32 26.51 1.77
N ASP A 8 -7.42 26.87 2.67
CA ASP A 8 -6.26 27.71 2.37
C ASP A 8 -5.17 26.81 1.78
N TYR A 9 -5.04 26.86 0.48
CA TYR A 9 -3.99 26.10 -0.24
C TYR A 9 -2.65 26.81 -0.11
N ALA A 10 -1.60 26.03 0.18
CA ALA A 10 -0.22 26.53 0.10
C ALA A 10 0.15 26.95 -1.34
N PRO A 11 1.15 27.83 -1.52
CA PRO A 11 1.55 28.31 -2.85
C PRO A 11 1.84 27.19 -3.86
N GLU A 12 2.57 26.13 -3.42
CA GLU A 12 2.87 24.96 -4.26
C GLU A 12 1.60 24.17 -4.64
N GLN A 13 0.64 24.05 -3.73
CA GLN A 13 -0.64 23.40 -4.00
C GLN A 13 -1.46 24.18 -5.02
N LEU A 14 -1.52 25.52 -4.90
CA LEU A 14 -2.17 26.37 -5.90
C LEU A 14 -1.47 26.29 -7.25
N ALA A 15 -0.14 26.19 -7.26
CA ALA A 15 0.63 26.02 -8.49
C ALA A 15 0.25 24.70 -9.18
N ALA A 16 0.10 23.60 -8.43
CA ALA A 16 -0.31 22.30 -8.98
C ALA A 16 -1.73 22.36 -9.56
N ILE A 17 -2.69 22.99 -8.86
CA ILE A 17 -4.07 23.13 -9.33
C ILE A 17 -4.12 23.99 -10.62
N ARG A 18 -3.34 25.06 -10.68
CA ARG A 18 -3.26 25.90 -11.89
C ARG A 18 -2.60 25.15 -13.05
N ALA A 19 -1.53 24.40 -12.78
CA ALA A 19 -0.84 23.60 -13.78
C ALA A 19 -1.77 22.52 -14.37
N ALA A 20 -2.60 21.89 -13.56
CA ALA A 20 -3.59 20.89 -14.02
C ALA A 20 -4.63 21.48 -15.01
N ALA A 21 -4.92 22.77 -14.92
CA ALA A 21 -5.78 23.44 -15.92
C ALA A 21 -5.07 23.66 -17.25
N ALA A 22 -3.75 23.89 -17.23
CA ALA A 22 -2.98 24.32 -18.40
C ALA A 22 -2.31 23.16 -19.14
N GLN A 23 -1.88 22.12 -18.41
CA GLN A 23 -1.07 21.02 -18.95
C GLN A 23 -1.90 19.80 -19.30
N GLN A 24 -1.51 19.08 -20.34
CA GLN A 24 -2.07 17.75 -20.65
C GLN A 24 -1.43 16.65 -19.81
N LEU A 25 -0.14 16.77 -19.51
CA LEU A 25 0.61 15.87 -18.65
C LEU A 25 1.22 16.68 -17.50
N LEU A 26 0.91 16.28 -16.28
CA LEU A 26 1.40 16.92 -15.06
C LEU A 26 1.83 15.88 -14.04
N ILE A 27 2.95 16.11 -13.39
CA ILE A 27 3.41 15.34 -12.23
C ILE A 27 3.23 16.18 -10.96
N VAL A 28 2.60 15.59 -9.94
CA VAL A 28 2.56 16.14 -8.58
C VAL A 28 3.25 15.15 -7.64
N THR A 29 4.31 15.60 -6.99
CA THR A 29 5.09 14.76 -6.09
C THR A 29 5.30 15.42 -4.74
N GLY A 30 5.55 14.62 -3.70
CA GLY A 30 5.83 15.08 -2.35
C GLY A 30 5.83 13.92 -1.35
N GLY A 31 6.51 14.12 -0.23
CA GLY A 31 6.58 13.18 0.87
C GLY A 31 5.28 13.11 1.70
N PRO A 32 5.30 12.40 2.83
CA PRO A 32 4.19 12.35 3.77
C PRO A 32 3.92 13.73 4.39
N GLY A 33 2.65 14.05 4.63
CA GLY A 33 2.25 15.30 5.25
C GLY A 33 2.33 16.55 4.38
N THR A 34 2.65 16.46 3.08
CA THR A 34 2.72 17.60 2.14
C THR A 34 1.39 17.92 1.46
N GLY A 35 0.33 17.15 1.73
CA GLY A 35 -1.01 17.45 1.24
C GLY A 35 -1.30 17.03 -0.20
N LYS A 36 -0.67 15.97 -0.73
CA LYS A 36 -0.99 15.40 -2.05
C LYS A 36 -2.49 15.16 -2.25
N THR A 37 -3.15 14.56 -1.26
CA THR A 37 -4.59 14.28 -1.28
C THR A 37 -5.43 15.56 -1.36
N THR A 38 -5.02 16.61 -0.66
CA THR A 38 -5.69 17.92 -0.69
C THR A 38 -5.60 18.53 -2.08
N VAL A 39 -4.42 18.45 -2.71
CA VAL A 39 -4.22 18.92 -4.10
C VAL A 39 -5.05 18.12 -5.08
N MET A 40 -5.10 16.79 -4.97
CA MET A 40 -5.94 15.95 -5.82
C MET A 40 -7.42 16.35 -5.71
N SER A 41 -7.92 16.57 -4.48
CA SER A 41 -9.30 17.02 -4.27
C SER A 41 -9.56 18.39 -4.91
N GLY A 42 -8.60 19.32 -4.84
CA GLY A 42 -8.68 20.62 -5.52
C GLY A 42 -8.71 20.49 -7.04
N ILE A 43 -7.87 19.61 -7.60
CA ILE A 43 -7.81 19.35 -9.05
C ILE A 43 -9.10 18.67 -9.53
N LEU A 44 -9.64 17.73 -8.76
CA LEU A 44 -10.92 17.08 -9.10
C LEU A 44 -12.07 18.11 -9.19
N ARG A 45 -12.16 19.03 -8.23
CA ARG A 45 -13.16 20.13 -8.28
C ARG A 45 -12.95 21.05 -9.48
N LEU A 46 -11.69 21.31 -9.85
CA LEU A 46 -11.36 22.07 -11.05
C LEU A 46 -11.86 21.33 -12.31
N PHE A 47 -11.59 20.03 -12.42
CA PHE A 47 -12.02 19.22 -13.56
C PHE A 47 -13.54 19.11 -13.64
N ASP A 48 -14.27 19.05 -12.52
CA ASP A 48 -15.73 19.15 -12.48
C ASP A 48 -16.24 20.50 -13.02
N ALA A 49 -15.61 21.58 -12.58
CA ALA A 49 -15.98 22.91 -13.06
C ALA A 49 -15.74 23.08 -14.57
N LEU A 50 -14.75 22.36 -15.10
CA LEU A 50 -14.46 22.28 -16.54
C LEU A 50 -15.31 21.22 -17.26
N ARG A 51 -16.18 20.50 -16.55
CA ARG A 51 -17.03 19.40 -17.05
C ARG A 51 -16.25 18.27 -17.72
N LEU A 52 -15.05 17.99 -17.23
CA LEU A 52 -14.24 16.89 -17.72
C LEU A 52 -14.70 15.57 -17.09
N LYS A 53 -14.90 14.54 -17.90
CA LYS A 53 -15.11 13.18 -17.42
C LYS A 53 -13.79 12.63 -16.88
N THR A 54 -13.65 12.61 -15.54
CA THR A 54 -12.41 12.21 -14.87
C THR A 54 -12.50 10.78 -14.36
N GLN A 55 -11.47 9.98 -14.67
CA GLN A 55 -11.26 8.65 -14.07
C GLN A 55 -10.11 8.69 -13.07
N LEU A 56 -10.24 7.87 -12.01
CA LEU A 56 -9.24 7.71 -10.98
C LEU A 56 -8.67 6.29 -11.01
N ALA A 57 -7.36 6.20 -10.97
CA ALA A 57 -6.66 4.93 -11.00
C ALA A 57 -5.53 4.85 -9.99
N ALA A 58 -5.18 3.63 -9.60
CA ALA A 58 -4.00 3.33 -8.81
C ALA A 58 -3.41 1.97 -9.22
N PRO A 59 -2.14 1.67 -8.91
CA PRO A 59 -1.52 0.40 -9.31
C PRO A 59 -2.05 -0.81 -8.53
N THR A 60 -2.55 -0.63 -7.32
CA THR A 60 -3.05 -1.73 -6.46
C THR A 60 -4.48 -1.51 -6.01
N GLY A 61 -5.20 -2.60 -5.69
CA GLY A 61 -6.58 -2.56 -5.19
C GLY A 61 -6.72 -1.72 -3.92
N ARG A 62 -5.77 -1.81 -3.01
CA ARG A 62 -5.76 -1.02 -1.77
C ARG A 62 -5.55 0.46 -2.00
N ALA A 63 -4.61 0.82 -2.87
CA ALA A 63 -4.42 2.21 -3.24
C ALA A 63 -5.66 2.77 -3.92
N ALA A 64 -6.30 2.02 -4.81
CA ALA A 64 -7.55 2.42 -5.46
C ALA A 64 -8.70 2.59 -4.45
N LYS A 65 -8.86 1.65 -3.51
CA LYS A 65 -9.86 1.75 -2.45
C LYS A 65 -9.63 3.01 -1.59
N ARG A 66 -8.38 3.22 -1.15
CA ARG A 66 -8.02 4.43 -0.40
C ARG A 66 -8.31 5.71 -1.19
N LEU A 67 -7.95 5.73 -2.47
CA LEU A 67 -8.22 6.87 -3.36
C LEU A 67 -9.73 7.14 -3.45
N SER A 68 -10.56 6.09 -3.53
CA SER A 68 -12.03 6.21 -3.49
C SER A 68 -12.52 6.81 -2.17
N GLU A 69 -12.02 6.31 -1.04
CA GLU A 69 -12.42 6.80 0.31
C GLU A 69 -12.09 8.28 0.51
N VAL A 70 -10.89 8.71 0.12
CA VAL A 70 -10.45 10.10 0.35
C VAL A 70 -11.02 11.09 -0.65
N THR A 71 -11.39 10.65 -1.87
CA THR A 71 -11.97 11.52 -2.90
C THR A 71 -13.49 11.47 -2.94
N GLY A 72 -14.11 10.46 -2.31
CA GLY A 72 -15.55 10.18 -2.42
C GLY A 72 -15.99 9.78 -3.82
N ARG A 73 -15.07 9.31 -4.67
CA ARG A 73 -15.33 8.90 -6.07
C ARG A 73 -14.81 7.49 -6.31
N GLU A 74 -15.43 6.82 -7.24
CA GLU A 74 -14.97 5.50 -7.66
C GLU A 74 -13.56 5.60 -8.28
N ALA A 75 -12.63 4.81 -7.75
CA ALA A 75 -11.31 4.59 -8.31
C ALA A 75 -11.10 3.08 -8.52
N SER A 76 -10.34 2.72 -9.53
CA SER A 76 -10.03 1.31 -9.81
C SER A 76 -8.53 1.10 -10.01
N THR A 77 -8.12 -0.16 -10.08
CA THR A 77 -6.75 -0.45 -10.47
C THR A 77 -6.55 -0.15 -11.95
N ILE A 78 -5.32 0.23 -12.34
CA ILE A 78 -4.98 0.44 -13.76
C ILE A 78 -5.32 -0.84 -14.56
N HIS A 79 -4.99 -2.02 -14.04
CA HIS A 79 -5.29 -3.30 -14.68
C HIS A 79 -6.79 -3.50 -14.94
N ARG A 80 -7.63 -3.20 -13.94
CA ARG A 80 -9.09 -3.30 -14.10
C ARG A 80 -9.64 -2.28 -15.08
N LEU A 81 -9.09 -1.08 -15.07
CA LEU A 81 -9.49 0.01 -15.96
C LEU A 81 -9.19 -0.32 -17.41
N LEU A 82 -8.06 -1.01 -17.65
CA LEU A 82 -7.64 -1.48 -18.97
C LEU A 82 -8.30 -2.83 -19.36
N GLU A 83 -9.15 -3.39 -18.49
CA GLU A 83 -9.76 -4.73 -18.69
C GLU A 83 -8.71 -5.79 -19.02
N ALA A 84 -7.77 -5.96 -18.05
CA ALA A 84 -6.69 -6.91 -18.18
C ALA A 84 -7.22 -8.35 -18.32
N GLN A 85 -6.76 -9.07 -19.32
CA GLN A 85 -7.07 -10.46 -19.59
C GLN A 85 -5.76 -11.25 -19.70
N PHE A 86 -5.78 -12.50 -19.24
CA PHE A 86 -4.64 -13.39 -19.40
C PHE A 86 -4.82 -14.15 -20.71
N ASP A 87 -3.91 -13.95 -21.65
CA ASP A 87 -3.89 -14.69 -22.91
C ASP A 87 -3.12 -16.01 -22.71
N GLU A 88 -3.87 -17.10 -22.62
CA GLU A 88 -3.31 -18.45 -22.42
C GLU A 88 -2.39 -18.89 -23.56
N ALA A 89 -2.65 -18.42 -24.79
CA ALA A 89 -1.87 -18.80 -25.95
C ALA A 89 -0.46 -18.19 -25.95
N THR A 90 -0.34 -16.96 -25.47
CA THR A 90 0.95 -16.24 -25.41
C THR A 90 1.57 -16.26 -24.00
N GLY A 91 0.82 -16.65 -22.97
CA GLY A 91 1.25 -16.60 -21.57
C GLY A 91 1.46 -15.18 -21.04
N ARG A 92 0.86 -14.17 -21.69
CA ARG A 92 1.05 -12.74 -21.35
C ARG A 92 -0.27 -12.08 -20.95
N MET A 93 -0.15 -10.99 -20.18
CA MET A 93 -1.27 -10.10 -19.97
C MET A 93 -1.55 -9.30 -21.24
N ALA A 94 -2.80 -9.34 -21.70
CA ALA A 94 -3.35 -8.46 -22.71
C ALA A 94 -4.32 -7.48 -22.07
N PHE A 95 -4.55 -6.36 -22.72
CA PHE A 95 -5.49 -5.33 -22.25
C PHE A 95 -6.50 -5.08 -23.35
N PHE A 96 -7.78 -4.99 -23.00
CA PHE A 96 -8.84 -4.68 -23.96
C PHE A 96 -8.77 -3.21 -24.42
N HIS A 97 -8.51 -2.29 -23.47
CA HIS A 97 -8.35 -0.88 -23.79
C HIS A 97 -6.92 -0.59 -24.26
N ASP A 98 -6.83 -0.09 -25.48
CA ASP A 98 -5.60 0.29 -26.19
C ASP A 98 -5.86 1.46 -27.16
N GLU A 99 -5.05 1.59 -28.22
CA GLU A 99 -5.16 2.63 -29.24
C GLU A 99 -6.44 2.51 -30.08
N ASP A 100 -6.94 1.30 -30.28
CA ASP A 100 -8.14 1.01 -31.10
C ASP A 100 -9.43 1.10 -30.25
N ALA A 101 -9.33 0.88 -28.94
CA ALA A 101 -10.45 0.95 -27.99
C ALA A 101 -10.11 1.84 -26.77
N PRO A 102 -9.88 3.14 -26.95
CA PRO A 102 -9.41 4.01 -25.88
C PRO A 102 -10.43 4.22 -24.77
N LEU A 103 -9.94 4.52 -23.56
CA LEU A 103 -10.75 4.85 -22.40
C LEU A 103 -11.59 6.11 -22.65
N ALA A 104 -12.88 6.04 -22.30
CA ALA A 104 -13.82 7.13 -22.50
C ALA A 104 -13.73 8.19 -21.38
N CYS A 105 -12.55 8.79 -21.16
CA CYS A 105 -12.34 9.87 -20.20
C CYS A 105 -11.65 11.08 -20.82
N ASP A 106 -11.86 12.26 -20.21
CA ASP A 106 -11.21 13.51 -20.63
C ASP A 106 -10.00 13.84 -19.74
N ALA A 107 -9.98 13.25 -18.55
CA ALA A 107 -8.87 13.35 -17.60
C ALA A 107 -8.69 12.04 -16.86
N MET A 108 -7.44 11.67 -16.61
CA MET A 108 -7.02 10.53 -15.81
C MET A 108 -6.12 11.00 -14.67
N ILE A 109 -6.42 10.59 -13.46
CA ILE A 109 -5.54 10.80 -12.30
C ILE A 109 -5.04 9.44 -11.84
N VAL A 110 -3.73 9.26 -11.78
CA VAL A 110 -3.07 8.04 -11.28
C VAL A 110 -2.36 8.39 -9.99
N ASP A 111 -2.82 7.81 -8.88
CA ASP A 111 -2.14 7.92 -7.58
C ASP A 111 -1.17 6.75 -7.38
N GLU A 112 -0.23 6.89 -6.43
CA GLU A 112 0.84 5.93 -6.15
C GLU A 112 1.63 5.52 -7.42
N THR A 113 1.87 6.50 -8.32
CA THR A 113 2.54 6.27 -9.62
C THR A 113 3.96 5.71 -9.47
N SER A 114 4.61 5.91 -8.32
CA SER A 114 5.92 5.30 -8.01
C SER A 114 5.95 3.78 -8.11
N MET A 115 4.79 3.11 -8.05
CA MET A 115 4.66 1.66 -8.17
C MET A 115 4.38 1.18 -9.61
N VAL A 116 4.20 2.10 -10.56
CA VAL A 116 3.85 1.77 -11.95
C VAL A 116 5.13 1.52 -12.75
N ASP A 117 5.28 0.30 -13.27
CA ASP A 117 6.40 -0.08 -14.13
C ASP A 117 6.25 0.43 -15.57
N LEU A 118 7.30 0.22 -16.37
CA LEU A 118 7.33 0.69 -17.75
C LEU A 118 6.24 0.05 -18.64
N GLN A 119 5.98 -1.25 -18.45
CA GLN A 119 5.01 -1.96 -19.27
C GLN A 119 3.58 -1.50 -18.99
N LEU A 120 3.24 -1.36 -17.71
CA LEU A 120 1.91 -0.90 -17.30
C LEU A 120 1.69 0.56 -17.70
N MET A 121 2.71 1.42 -17.56
CA MET A 121 2.63 2.82 -18.02
C MET A 121 2.44 2.89 -19.53
N ALA A 122 3.18 2.11 -20.31
CA ALA A 122 3.04 2.07 -21.77
C ALA A 122 1.63 1.63 -22.18
N SER A 123 1.07 0.61 -21.54
CA SER A 123 -0.31 0.16 -21.79
C SER A 123 -1.34 1.21 -21.43
N LEU A 124 -1.16 1.90 -20.29
CA LEU A 124 -2.05 2.99 -19.92
C LEU A 124 -2.02 4.14 -20.94
N LEU A 125 -0.82 4.55 -21.37
CA LEU A 125 -0.68 5.64 -22.36
C LEU A 125 -1.33 5.30 -23.70
N LYS A 126 -1.24 4.06 -24.16
CA LYS A 126 -1.90 3.57 -25.37
C LYS A 126 -3.43 3.66 -25.28
N ALA A 127 -3.97 3.39 -24.11
CA ALA A 127 -5.40 3.41 -23.86
C ALA A 127 -5.98 4.83 -23.65
N LEU A 128 -5.16 5.86 -23.56
CA LEU A 128 -5.65 7.24 -23.43
C LEU A 128 -5.96 7.85 -24.81
N LYS A 129 -7.16 8.40 -24.96
CA LYS A 129 -7.52 9.12 -26.20
C LYS A 129 -6.68 10.39 -26.36
N PRO A 130 -6.42 10.82 -27.61
CA PRO A 130 -5.77 12.11 -27.89
C PRO A 130 -6.47 13.26 -27.15
N GLY A 131 -5.70 14.11 -26.48
CA GLY A 131 -6.23 15.24 -25.73
C GLY A 131 -6.65 14.91 -24.29
N CYS A 132 -6.66 13.65 -23.86
CA CYS A 132 -6.89 13.28 -22.47
C CYS A 132 -5.79 13.89 -21.57
N ARG A 133 -6.19 14.49 -20.45
CA ARG A 133 -5.26 15.02 -19.45
C ARG A 133 -4.80 13.88 -18.56
N LEU A 134 -3.50 13.79 -18.31
CA LEU A 134 -2.92 12.79 -17.40
C LEU A 134 -2.23 13.48 -16.23
N LEU A 135 -2.71 13.21 -15.03
CA LEU A 135 -2.09 13.63 -13.78
C LEU A 135 -1.48 12.41 -13.09
N LEU A 136 -0.17 12.44 -12.90
CA LEU A 136 0.59 11.43 -12.19
C LEU A 136 0.92 11.95 -10.78
N VAL A 137 0.44 11.24 -9.76
CA VAL A 137 0.67 11.60 -8.35
C VAL A 137 1.46 10.48 -7.70
N GLY A 138 2.47 10.83 -6.90
CA GLY A 138 3.28 9.81 -6.24
C GLY A 138 4.41 10.41 -5.40
N ASP A 139 5.22 9.52 -4.88
CA ASP A 139 6.38 9.83 -4.08
C ASP A 139 7.60 9.07 -4.64
N PRO A 140 8.54 9.76 -5.32
CA PRO A 140 9.67 9.12 -5.99
C PRO A 140 10.71 8.52 -5.02
N ASP A 141 10.62 8.87 -3.74
CA ASP A 141 11.55 8.43 -2.70
C ASP A 141 11.09 7.11 -2.04
N GLN A 142 9.86 6.67 -2.31
CA GLN A 142 9.39 5.33 -1.95
C GLN A 142 10.05 4.26 -2.83
N LEU A 143 9.80 2.99 -2.47
CA LEU A 143 10.31 1.86 -3.24
C LEU A 143 9.87 1.94 -4.71
N PRO A 144 10.79 1.65 -5.64
CA PRO A 144 10.48 1.59 -7.06
C PRO A 144 9.52 0.42 -7.38
N PRO A 145 8.97 0.38 -8.60
CA PRO A 145 8.16 -0.76 -9.07
C PRO A 145 8.91 -2.09 -8.95
N VAL A 146 8.17 -3.17 -8.75
CA VAL A 146 8.73 -4.53 -8.80
C VAL A 146 9.05 -4.93 -10.24
N GLY A 147 8.24 -4.46 -11.21
CA GLY A 147 8.48 -4.63 -12.64
C GLY A 147 9.63 -3.76 -13.17
N ALA A 148 9.97 -3.96 -14.42
CA ALA A 148 11.10 -3.25 -15.05
C ALA A 148 10.80 -1.76 -15.26
N GLY A 149 11.78 -0.92 -14.96
CA GLY A 149 11.74 0.53 -15.17
C GLY A 149 11.23 1.32 -13.97
N ASN A 150 11.73 2.55 -13.81
CA ASN A 150 11.31 3.51 -12.77
C ASN A 150 10.77 4.76 -13.44
N VAL A 151 9.64 4.58 -14.16
CA VAL A 151 9.07 5.59 -15.07
C VAL A 151 8.81 6.91 -14.35
N PHE A 152 8.25 6.86 -13.15
CA PHE A 152 7.89 8.08 -12.41
C PHE A 152 9.13 8.92 -12.08
N SER A 153 10.16 8.30 -11.53
CA SER A 153 11.43 8.99 -11.23
C SER A 153 12.16 9.43 -12.50
N ASP A 154 12.10 8.63 -13.56
CA ASP A 154 12.76 8.95 -14.83
C ASP A 154 12.08 10.16 -15.51
N LEU A 155 10.76 10.24 -15.51
CA LEU A 155 10.01 11.40 -16.02
C LEU A 155 10.34 12.67 -15.22
N ILE A 156 10.41 12.58 -13.89
CA ILE A 156 10.79 13.71 -13.03
C ILE A 156 12.21 14.18 -13.34
N ARG A 157 13.17 13.25 -13.47
CA ARG A 157 14.59 13.56 -13.74
C ARG A 157 14.82 14.11 -15.14
N SER A 158 14.01 13.69 -16.11
CA SER A 158 14.13 14.17 -17.50
C SER A 158 13.87 15.67 -17.62
N GLY A 159 13.08 16.26 -16.72
CA GLY A 159 12.67 17.66 -16.78
C GLY A 159 11.76 18.01 -17.96
N VAL A 160 11.35 17.01 -18.76
CA VAL A 160 10.48 17.21 -19.93
C VAL A 160 9.02 17.42 -19.52
N VAL A 161 8.60 16.77 -18.44
CA VAL A 161 7.23 16.87 -17.92
C VAL A 161 7.18 17.89 -16.80
N GLN A 162 6.20 18.79 -16.86
CA GLN A 162 6.00 19.74 -15.77
C GLN A 162 5.74 18.98 -14.46
N THR A 163 6.59 19.26 -13.48
CA THR A 163 6.54 18.64 -12.16
C THR A 163 6.34 19.70 -11.10
N VAL A 164 5.34 19.53 -10.26
CA VAL A 164 5.14 20.34 -9.06
C VAL A 164 5.53 19.50 -7.84
N ARG A 165 6.54 19.97 -7.11
CA ARG A 165 7.01 19.34 -5.89
C ARG A 165 6.36 20.02 -4.69
N LEU A 166 5.66 19.25 -3.86
CA LEU A 166 5.10 19.70 -2.59
C LEU A 166 6.15 19.46 -1.51
N THR A 167 6.77 20.52 -1.04
CA THR A 167 7.86 20.46 -0.04
C THR A 167 7.41 20.92 1.34
N GLU A 168 6.36 21.73 1.41
CA GLU A 168 5.85 22.25 2.68
C GLU A 168 5.14 21.16 3.49
N ILE A 169 5.65 20.90 4.69
CA ILE A 169 5.02 20.01 5.67
C ILE A 169 4.06 20.86 6.51
N PHE A 170 2.76 20.53 6.48
CA PHE A 170 1.77 21.28 7.20
C PHE A 170 1.95 21.18 8.72
N ARG A 171 1.59 22.26 9.46
CA ARG A 171 1.74 22.34 10.92
C ARG A 171 1.23 21.12 11.68
N GLN A 172 0.10 20.56 11.25
CA GLN A 172 -0.45 19.37 11.88
C GLN A 172 0.48 18.16 11.70
N ALA A 173 1.03 17.99 10.50
CA ALA A 173 1.97 16.92 10.18
C ALA A 173 3.35 17.12 10.83
N GLN A 174 3.79 18.36 11.07
CA GLN A 174 5.03 18.65 11.79
C GLN A 174 5.02 18.20 13.25
N ARG A 175 3.84 17.98 13.85
CA ARG A 175 3.72 17.42 15.21
C ARG A 175 3.95 15.91 15.25
N SER A 176 3.81 15.23 14.12
CA SER A 176 4.05 13.80 14.00
C SER A 176 5.55 13.51 13.85
N LEU A 177 6.09 12.71 14.75
CA LEU A 177 7.48 12.26 14.66
C LEU A 177 7.65 11.22 13.55
N ILE A 178 6.60 10.48 13.19
CA ILE A 178 6.58 9.60 12.01
C ILE A 178 6.91 10.42 10.76
N VAL A 179 6.20 11.53 10.56
CA VAL A 179 6.41 12.40 9.39
C VAL A 179 7.80 13.04 9.42
N MET A 180 8.21 13.61 10.54
CA MET A 180 9.51 14.27 10.65
C MET A 180 10.67 13.29 10.46
N ASN A 181 10.58 12.10 11.04
CA ASN A 181 11.59 11.05 10.85
C ASN A 181 11.61 10.49 9.41
N ALA A 182 10.46 10.41 8.75
CA ALA A 182 10.43 10.03 7.33
C ALA A 182 11.21 11.04 6.48
N HIS A 183 10.98 12.34 6.69
CA HIS A 183 11.74 13.39 5.99
C HIS A 183 13.24 13.37 6.32
N ALA A 184 13.62 13.21 7.60
CA ALA A 184 15.00 13.08 8.01
C ALA A 184 15.70 11.89 7.30
N VAL A 185 15.07 10.72 7.33
CA VAL A 185 15.58 9.51 6.63
C VAL A 185 15.73 9.78 5.13
N ASN A 186 14.75 10.41 4.50
CA ASN A 186 14.82 10.74 3.07
C ASN A 186 16.01 11.65 2.73
N GLN A 187 16.34 12.59 3.62
CA GLN A 187 17.50 13.48 3.49
C GLN A 187 18.84 12.81 3.87
N GLY A 188 18.81 11.56 4.33
CA GLY A 188 19.99 10.83 4.80
C GLY A 188 20.38 11.16 6.24
N GLU A 189 19.49 11.82 6.98
CA GLU A 189 19.65 12.15 8.37
C GLU A 189 19.09 11.06 9.27
N LEU A 190 19.73 10.84 10.43
CA LEU A 190 19.28 9.84 11.38
C LEU A 190 17.92 10.23 11.99
N PRO A 191 16.94 9.32 12.03
CA PRO A 191 15.69 9.60 12.70
C PRO A 191 15.88 9.74 14.22
N VAL A 192 15.01 10.47 14.88
CA VAL A 192 14.97 10.59 16.34
C VAL A 192 14.46 9.28 16.93
N LEU A 193 15.34 8.53 17.59
CA LEU A 193 15.04 7.21 18.17
C LEU A 193 14.80 7.23 19.68
N THR A 194 14.98 8.38 20.34
CA THR A 194 14.96 8.51 21.82
C THR A 194 13.62 9.01 22.37
N ALA A 195 12.67 9.37 21.52
CA ALA A 195 11.36 9.84 21.96
C ALA A 195 10.54 8.72 22.61
N THR A 196 9.82 9.04 23.70
CA THR A 196 9.03 8.09 24.48
C THR A 196 7.55 8.50 24.66
N ASP A 197 7.17 9.66 24.13
CA ASP A 197 5.88 10.32 24.38
C ASP A 197 5.11 10.72 23.11
N ARG A 198 5.52 10.17 21.94
CA ARG A 198 4.94 10.54 20.65
C ARG A 198 4.38 9.33 19.90
N ASP A 199 4.30 9.47 18.59
CA ASP A 199 3.77 8.49 17.63
C ASP A 199 4.83 7.57 17.03
N PHE A 200 6.11 7.77 17.40
CA PHE A 200 7.25 6.99 16.90
C PHE A 200 8.11 6.50 18.05
N PHE A 201 8.31 5.18 18.15
CA PHE A 201 9.11 4.55 19.20
C PHE A 201 10.19 3.64 18.60
N PHE A 202 11.29 3.56 19.31
CA PHE A 202 12.36 2.59 19.01
C PHE A 202 12.61 1.68 20.21
N LEU A 203 12.49 0.36 19.99
CA LEU A 203 12.78 -0.66 21.00
C LEU A 203 14.04 -1.43 20.60
N ARG A 204 15.14 -1.12 21.28
CA ARG A 204 16.43 -1.77 21.02
C ARG A 204 16.33 -3.26 21.31
N ARG A 205 16.55 -4.10 20.30
CA ARG A 205 16.68 -5.55 20.38
C ARG A 205 17.79 -5.99 19.42
N ARG A 206 18.86 -6.58 19.97
CA ARG A 206 19.98 -7.10 19.16
C ARG A 206 19.80 -8.58 18.85
N ASP A 207 19.17 -9.31 19.78
CA ASP A 207 18.89 -10.73 19.64
C ASP A 207 17.56 -10.93 18.87
N PRO A 208 17.56 -11.74 17.78
CA PRO A 208 16.37 -12.03 16.99
C PRO A 208 15.21 -12.64 17.80
N ALA A 209 15.51 -13.58 18.70
CA ALA A 209 14.47 -14.22 19.51
C ALA A 209 13.81 -13.22 20.47
N ALA A 210 14.60 -12.33 21.09
CA ALA A 210 14.09 -11.25 21.92
C ALA A 210 13.26 -10.23 21.10
N ALA A 211 13.63 -9.97 19.84
CA ALA A 211 12.87 -9.12 18.95
C ALA A 211 11.50 -9.73 18.62
N VAL A 212 11.46 -11.01 18.23
CA VAL A 212 10.21 -11.74 17.94
C VAL A 212 9.30 -11.74 19.17
N LYS A 213 9.82 -12.07 20.36
CA LYS A 213 9.04 -12.04 21.61
C LYS A 213 8.48 -10.64 21.90
N THR A 214 9.28 -9.59 21.70
CA THR A 214 8.82 -8.21 21.90
C THR A 214 7.68 -7.88 20.92
N ILE A 215 7.79 -8.29 19.65
CA ILE A 215 6.74 -8.07 18.64
C ILE A 215 5.45 -8.82 19.02
N GLN A 216 5.55 -10.07 19.49
CA GLN A 216 4.40 -10.82 20.00
C GLN A 216 3.70 -10.09 21.16
N GLU A 217 4.48 -9.65 22.17
CA GLU A 217 3.95 -8.89 23.32
C GLU A 217 3.30 -7.57 22.91
N LEU A 218 3.89 -6.86 21.95
CA LEU A 218 3.30 -5.63 21.43
C LEU A 218 1.93 -5.89 20.78
N CYS A 219 1.84 -6.90 19.93
CA CYS A 219 0.60 -7.22 19.22
C CYS A 219 -0.49 -7.80 20.14
N GLN A 220 -0.11 -8.70 21.04
CA GLN A 220 -1.08 -9.44 21.86
C GLN A 220 -1.56 -8.66 23.08
N THR A 221 -0.67 -7.93 23.76
CA THR A 221 -0.99 -7.37 25.08
C THR A 221 -0.69 -5.89 25.21
N ARG A 222 0.50 -5.41 24.81
CA ARG A 222 0.95 -4.08 25.17
C ARG A 222 0.17 -2.98 24.46
N LEU A 223 0.00 -3.07 23.14
CA LEU A 223 -0.75 -2.07 22.37
C LEU A 223 -2.27 -2.14 22.64
N PRO A 224 -2.91 -3.31 22.68
CA PRO A 224 -4.31 -3.41 23.06
C PRO A 224 -4.59 -2.85 24.45
N LYS A 225 -3.78 -3.21 25.44
CA LYS A 225 -4.00 -2.80 26.84
C LYS A 225 -3.68 -1.33 27.10
N ASN A 226 -2.57 -0.82 26.54
CA ASN A 226 -2.05 0.50 26.90
C ASN A 226 -2.53 1.62 25.97
N MET A 227 -2.87 1.29 24.73
CA MET A 227 -3.22 2.28 23.69
C MET A 227 -4.57 1.99 23.00
N GLY A 228 -5.26 0.90 23.35
CA GLY A 228 -6.54 0.53 22.73
C GLY A 228 -6.44 0.18 21.25
N ILE A 229 -5.24 -0.16 20.78
CA ILE A 229 -5.00 -0.56 19.39
C ILE A 229 -5.16 -2.07 19.28
N GLN A 230 -6.19 -2.51 18.60
CA GLN A 230 -6.48 -3.94 18.45
C GLN A 230 -5.46 -4.63 17.53
N PRO A 231 -5.23 -5.95 17.69
CA PRO A 231 -4.32 -6.70 16.81
C PRO A 231 -4.67 -6.59 15.31
N SER A 232 -5.94 -6.43 14.98
CA SER A 232 -6.42 -6.19 13.61
C SER A 232 -5.92 -4.88 13.00
N ASP A 233 -5.68 -3.86 13.84
CA ASP A 233 -5.21 -2.53 13.44
C ASP A 233 -3.69 -2.43 13.34
N ILE A 234 -2.98 -3.50 13.73
CA ILE A 234 -1.52 -3.57 13.75
C ILE A 234 -1.04 -4.31 12.51
N GLN A 235 -0.06 -3.74 11.83
CA GLN A 235 0.67 -4.45 10.77
C GLN A 235 2.14 -4.58 11.13
N VAL A 236 2.62 -5.82 11.17
CA VAL A 236 4.05 -6.09 11.33
C VAL A 236 4.71 -6.08 9.95
N LEU A 237 5.79 -5.32 9.81
CA LEU A 237 6.57 -5.22 8.58
C LEU A 237 8.00 -5.75 8.82
N SER A 238 8.55 -6.40 7.81
CA SER A 238 9.96 -6.81 7.77
C SER A 238 10.54 -6.54 6.38
N PRO A 239 11.81 -6.15 6.25
CA PRO A 239 12.47 -6.04 4.95
C PRO A 239 12.53 -7.38 4.19
N SER A 240 12.60 -8.51 4.90
CA SER A 240 12.86 -9.83 4.31
C SER A 240 11.78 -10.88 4.61
N ARG A 241 11.73 -11.92 3.76
CA ARG A 241 10.85 -13.10 3.96
C ARG A 241 11.50 -14.19 4.81
N LYS A 242 12.81 -14.36 4.65
CA LYS A 242 13.63 -15.40 5.30
C LYS A 242 14.28 -14.82 6.57
N HIS A 243 14.97 -15.65 7.33
CA HIS A 243 15.59 -15.38 8.62
C HIS A 243 14.61 -15.36 9.81
N GLU A 244 15.16 -15.33 11.01
CA GLU A 244 14.40 -15.44 12.27
C GLU A 244 13.43 -14.29 12.49
N THR A 245 13.73 -13.10 11.97
CA THR A 245 12.86 -11.92 12.00
C THR A 245 12.24 -11.60 10.62
N GLY A 246 12.30 -12.55 9.67
CA GLY A 246 11.63 -12.48 8.40
C GLY A 246 10.14 -12.81 8.51
N THR A 247 9.37 -12.45 7.48
CA THR A 247 7.90 -12.59 7.54
C THR A 247 7.42 -14.02 7.74
N LYS A 248 8.16 -15.04 7.25
CA LYS A 248 7.80 -16.45 7.49
C LYS A 248 7.81 -16.79 8.96
N ALA A 249 8.92 -16.51 9.67
CA ALA A 249 9.06 -16.79 11.10
C ALA A 249 8.11 -15.93 11.94
N LEU A 250 7.97 -14.64 11.60
CA LEU A 250 7.06 -13.74 12.29
C LEU A 250 5.60 -14.17 12.15
N ASN A 251 5.15 -14.63 10.99
CA ASN A 251 3.79 -15.12 10.81
C ASN A 251 3.47 -16.34 11.68
N LEU A 252 4.40 -17.31 11.76
CA LEU A 252 4.23 -18.47 12.64
C LEU A 252 4.20 -18.05 14.12
N ALA A 253 5.12 -17.17 14.54
CA ALA A 253 5.18 -16.67 15.90
C ALA A 253 3.93 -15.87 16.30
N LEU A 254 3.43 -15.02 15.40
CA LEU A 254 2.23 -14.21 15.62
C LEU A 254 0.96 -15.04 15.61
N GLN A 255 0.82 -16.01 14.69
CA GLN A 255 -0.30 -16.93 14.71
C GLN A 255 -0.41 -17.67 16.04
N ALA A 256 0.73 -18.14 16.57
CA ALA A 256 0.76 -18.89 17.83
C ALA A 256 0.20 -18.10 19.03
N VAL A 257 0.34 -16.77 19.03
CA VAL A 257 -0.13 -15.93 20.15
C VAL A 257 -1.45 -15.21 19.87
N LEU A 258 -1.73 -14.86 18.60
CA LEU A 258 -2.93 -14.11 18.23
C LEU A 258 -4.10 -15.03 17.85
N ASN A 259 -3.80 -16.18 17.27
CA ASN A 259 -4.80 -17.18 16.88
C ASN A 259 -4.32 -18.60 17.23
N PRO A 260 -4.13 -18.93 18.54
CA PRO A 260 -3.67 -20.26 18.95
C PRO A 260 -4.68 -21.35 18.56
N PRO A 261 -4.23 -22.62 18.42
CA PRO A 261 -5.15 -23.73 18.24
C PRO A 261 -6.11 -23.83 19.43
N ALA A 262 -7.37 -24.15 19.15
CA ALA A 262 -8.39 -24.33 20.17
C ALA A 262 -9.36 -25.41 19.70
N GLU A 263 -10.05 -26.01 20.67
CA GLU A 263 -11.12 -26.99 20.38
C GLU A 263 -12.18 -26.37 19.47
N GLY A 264 -12.56 -27.09 18.40
CA GLY A 264 -13.53 -26.63 17.40
C GLY A 264 -12.95 -25.71 16.30
N LYS A 265 -11.72 -25.22 16.40
CA LYS A 265 -11.07 -24.51 15.29
C LYS A 265 -10.61 -25.47 14.21
N LYS A 266 -11.05 -25.24 13.01
CA LYS A 266 -10.62 -26.02 11.84
C LYS A 266 -9.28 -25.53 11.34
N GLU A 267 -8.42 -26.45 10.89
CA GLU A 267 -7.08 -26.15 10.36
C GLU A 267 -6.83 -26.92 9.07
N LYS A 268 -6.29 -26.26 8.06
CA LYS A 268 -5.84 -26.87 6.82
C LYS A 268 -4.36 -26.61 6.60
N LYS A 269 -3.57 -27.68 6.60
CA LYS A 269 -2.14 -27.58 6.29
C LYS A 269 -1.94 -27.32 4.80
N HIS A 270 -1.09 -26.34 4.49
CA HIS A 270 -0.64 -26.04 3.14
C HIS A 270 0.84 -25.62 3.18
N GLY A 271 1.73 -26.45 2.60
CA GLY A 271 3.18 -26.22 2.68
C GLY A 271 3.70 -26.19 4.11
N ASP A 272 4.43 -25.12 4.42
CA ASP A 272 5.05 -24.90 5.75
C ASP A 272 4.09 -24.24 6.77
N PHE A 273 2.88 -23.89 6.36
CA PHE A 273 1.91 -23.17 7.18
C PHE A 273 0.60 -23.97 7.32
N SER A 274 -0.07 -23.82 8.46
CA SER A 274 -1.42 -24.34 8.66
C SER A 274 -2.39 -23.18 8.78
N PHE A 275 -3.25 -22.99 7.78
CA PHE A 275 -4.33 -22.02 7.85
C PHE A 275 -5.37 -22.49 8.87
N ARG A 276 -5.81 -21.55 9.68
CA ARG A 276 -6.77 -21.81 10.77
C ARG A 276 -7.91 -20.81 10.70
N THR A 277 -9.11 -21.21 11.05
CA THR A 277 -10.24 -20.28 11.20
C THR A 277 -9.85 -19.13 12.13
N GLY A 278 -10.05 -17.89 11.67
CA GLY A 278 -9.61 -16.67 12.34
C GLY A 278 -8.24 -16.13 11.88
N ASP A 279 -7.52 -16.84 11.02
CA ASP A 279 -6.24 -16.37 10.50
C ASP A 279 -6.44 -15.18 9.57
N ARG A 280 -5.50 -14.25 9.67
CA ARG A 280 -5.34 -13.14 8.73
C ARG A 280 -4.49 -13.60 7.55
N VAL A 281 -5.03 -13.47 6.35
CA VAL A 281 -4.40 -13.92 5.09
C VAL A 281 -4.39 -12.81 4.06
N MET A 282 -3.52 -12.94 3.07
CA MET A 282 -3.39 -12.00 1.96
C MET A 282 -3.35 -12.75 0.64
N GLN A 283 -4.12 -12.30 -0.33
CA GLN A 283 -4.02 -12.71 -1.74
C GLN A 283 -2.67 -12.23 -2.30
N ILE A 284 -1.93 -13.13 -2.97
CA ILE A 284 -0.58 -12.82 -3.48
C ILE A 284 -0.48 -12.80 -5.00
N ARG A 285 -1.60 -13.00 -5.69
CA ARG A 285 -1.76 -12.92 -7.14
C ARG A 285 -3.07 -12.23 -7.48
N ASN A 286 -3.16 -11.63 -8.65
CA ASN A 286 -4.44 -11.21 -9.17
C ASN A 286 -5.18 -12.46 -9.66
N ASN A 287 -6.38 -12.69 -9.16
CA ASN A 287 -7.26 -13.74 -9.66
C ASN A 287 -8.62 -13.11 -9.98
N TYR A 288 -8.92 -13.01 -11.27
CA TYR A 288 -10.12 -12.33 -11.79
C TYR A 288 -11.35 -13.23 -11.74
N ASP A 289 -11.18 -14.54 -11.56
CA ASP A 289 -12.23 -15.54 -11.67
C ASP A 289 -12.88 -15.88 -10.31
N ILE A 290 -12.19 -15.60 -9.19
CA ILE A 290 -12.72 -15.85 -7.86
C ILE A 290 -13.99 -15.03 -7.66
N MET A 291 -15.10 -15.76 -7.52
CA MET A 291 -16.39 -15.15 -7.20
C MET A 291 -16.44 -14.70 -5.75
N TRP A 292 -16.98 -13.52 -5.52
CA TRP A 292 -17.27 -13.02 -4.18
C TRP A 292 -18.70 -12.51 -4.06
N LYS A 293 -19.21 -12.57 -2.85
CA LYS A 293 -20.50 -12.01 -2.46
C LYS A 293 -20.27 -10.93 -1.40
N ARG A 294 -21.07 -9.87 -1.45
CA ARG A 294 -21.03 -8.87 -0.37
C ARG A 294 -21.61 -9.47 0.91
N ALA A 295 -21.06 -9.05 2.05
CA ALA A 295 -21.53 -9.48 3.36
C ALA A 295 -22.99 -9.06 3.63
N ASP A 296 -23.49 -7.98 3.01
CA ASP A 296 -24.87 -7.52 3.08
C ASP A 296 -25.84 -8.30 2.16
N GLY A 297 -25.31 -9.20 1.33
CA GLY A 297 -26.10 -9.98 0.35
C GLY A 297 -26.60 -9.20 -0.87
N LEU A 298 -26.30 -7.90 -0.97
CA LEU A 298 -26.83 -7.02 -2.01
C LEU A 298 -25.94 -6.91 -3.26
N GLY A 299 -24.92 -7.75 -3.38
CA GLY A 299 -24.05 -7.75 -4.54
C GLY A 299 -23.13 -8.95 -4.63
N ALA A 300 -22.77 -9.30 -5.84
CA ALA A 300 -21.76 -10.30 -6.16
C ALA A 300 -20.89 -9.78 -7.29
N GLY A 301 -19.71 -10.34 -7.42
CA GLY A 301 -18.79 -10.01 -8.50
C GLY A 301 -17.65 -11.01 -8.56
N THR A 302 -16.65 -10.70 -9.37
CA THR A 302 -15.45 -11.51 -9.53
C THR A 302 -14.20 -10.67 -9.27
N GLY A 303 -13.11 -11.36 -8.92
CA GLY A 303 -11.80 -10.79 -8.75
C GLY A 303 -11.42 -10.49 -7.32
N ILE A 304 -10.36 -11.17 -6.85
CA ILE A 304 -9.60 -10.86 -5.64
C ILE A 304 -8.16 -10.58 -6.09
N PHE A 305 -7.58 -9.49 -5.58
CA PHE A 305 -6.35 -8.95 -6.15
C PHE A 305 -5.16 -9.05 -5.20
N ASN A 306 -3.97 -9.05 -5.79
CA ASN A 306 -2.72 -9.05 -5.03
C ASN A 306 -2.69 -7.89 -4.02
N GLY A 307 -2.46 -8.26 -2.76
CA GLY A 307 -2.47 -7.33 -1.62
C GLY A 307 -3.79 -7.27 -0.86
N ASP A 308 -4.90 -7.84 -1.38
CA ASP A 308 -6.15 -7.92 -0.61
C ASP A 308 -5.95 -8.77 0.64
N ILE A 309 -6.31 -8.23 1.80
CA ILE A 309 -6.21 -8.92 3.09
C ILE A 309 -7.61 -9.31 3.55
N GLY A 310 -7.71 -10.55 4.01
CA GLY A 310 -8.93 -11.09 4.58
C GLY A 310 -8.68 -11.92 5.84
N THR A 311 -9.78 -12.41 6.39
CA THR A 311 -9.78 -13.33 7.54
C THR A 311 -10.45 -14.63 7.14
N VAL A 312 -9.81 -15.75 7.45
CA VAL A 312 -10.41 -17.08 7.26
C VAL A 312 -11.58 -17.24 8.21
N THR A 313 -12.79 -17.36 7.66
CA THR A 313 -14.02 -17.48 8.43
C THR A 313 -14.47 -18.92 8.60
N ASP A 314 -14.27 -19.77 7.60
CA ASP A 314 -14.55 -21.22 7.68
C ASP A 314 -13.60 -22.04 6.81
N ILE A 315 -13.51 -23.33 7.13
CA ILE A 315 -12.80 -24.36 6.35
C ILE A 315 -13.74 -25.55 6.25
N ASP A 316 -14.19 -25.86 5.04
CA ASP A 316 -15.05 -27.02 4.77
C ASP A 316 -14.21 -28.14 4.14
N PHE A 317 -14.11 -29.26 4.86
CA PHE A 317 -13.37 -30.44 4.40
C PHE A 317 -14.20 -31.36 3.49
N GLN A 318 -15.53 -31.20 3.45
CA GLN A 318 -16.38 -31.99 2.56
C GLN A 318 -16.40 -31.39 1.17
N GLU A 319 -16.54 -30.06 1.10
CA GLU A 319 -16.52 -29.31 -0.16
C GLU A 319 -15.09 -28.92 -0.58
N GLU A 320 -14.08 -29.24 0.24
CA GLU A 320 -12.68 -28.88 0.03
C GLU A 320 -12.46 -27.38 -0.22
N THR A 321 -13.15 -26.54 0.54
CA THR A 321 -13.10 -25.08 0.39
C THR A 321 -12.67 -24.36 1.67
N MET A 322 -12.17 -23.14 1.50
CA MET A 322 -11.86 -22.18 2.55
C MET A 322 -12.58 -20.86 2.26
N THR A 323 -13.38 -20.40 3.21
CA THR A 323 -14.10 -19.13 3.11
C THR A 323 -13.27 -18.00 3.73
N ILE A 324 -13.10 -16.92 2.98
CA ILE A 324 -12.33 -15.75 3.42
C ILE A 324 -13.18 -14.50 3.31
N GLN A 325 -13.23 -13.73 4.39
CA GLN A 325 -13.87 -12.43 4.45
C GLN A 325 -12.84 -11.34 4.15
N PHE A 326 -12.98 -10.66 3.00
CA PHE A 326 -12.22 -9.49 2.59
C PHE A 326 -13.06 -8.23 2.78
N ASP A 327 -12.80 -7.44 3.81
CA ASP A 327 -13.61 -6.25 4.13
C ASP A 327 -15.13 -6.54 4.08
N ASP A 328 -15.83 -6.06 3.03
CA ASP A 328 -17.26 -6.25 2.80
C ASP A 328 -17.59 -7.42 1.85
N ARG A 329 -16.57 -8.17 1.40
CA ARG A 329 -16.71 -9.27 0.42
C ARG A 329 -16.32 -10.60 1.03
N THR A 330 -17.07 -11.64 0.76
CA THR A 330 -16.75 -13.02 1.13
C THR A 330 -16.48 -13.83 -0.13
N ALA A 331 -15.37 -14.54 -0.16
CA ALA A 331 -14.95 -15.39 -1.26
C ALA A 331 -14.63 -16.81 -0.78
N GLU A 332 -14.92 -17.80 -1.61
CA GLU A 332 -14.57 -19.21 -1.38
C GLU A 332 -13.37 -19.60 -2.24
N TYR A 333 -12.41 -20.27 -1.60
CA TYR A 333 -11.21 -20.79 -2.23
C TYR A 333 -11.21 -22.31 -2.18
N ALA A 334 -11.12 -22.95 -3.32
CA ALA A 334 -10.84 -24.38 -3.36
C ALA A 334 -9.42 -24.65 -2.79
N PHE A 335 -9.21 -25.84 -2.21
CA PHE A 335 -7.92 -26.13 -1.54
C PHE A 335 -6.71 -26.12 -2.47
N ASP A 336 -6.86 -26.33 -3.75
CA ASP A 336 -5.80 -26.19 -4.77
C ASP A 336 -5.40 -24.72 -5.00
N MET A 337 -6.30 -23.78 -4.73
CA MET A 337 -6.06 -22.34 -4.85
C MET A 337 -5.34 -21.74 -3.62
N LEU A 338 -5.11 -22.49 -2.54
CA LEU A 338 -4.45 -21.97 -1.33
C LEU A 338 -3.01 -21.51 -1.56
N SER A 339 -2.38 -21.90 -2.67
CA SER A 339 -1.09 -21.38 -3.12
C SER A 339 -1.12 -19.88 -3.46
N GLU A 340 -2.30 -19.30 -3.65
CA GLU A 340 -2.50 -17.87 -3.89
C GLU A 340 -2.61 -17.05 -2.61
N LEU A 341 -2.58 -17.70 -1.46
CA LEU A 341 -2.70 -17.08 -0.15
C LEU A 341 -1.39 -17.16 0.65
N GLU A 342 -1.10 -16.10 1.38
CA GLU A 342 -0.06 -16.09 2.42
C GLU A 342 -0.62 -15.57 3.74
N PRO A 343 -0.07 -16.02 4.89
CA PRO A 343 -0.38 -15.40 6.18
C PRO A 343 -0.03 -13.92 6.17
N ALA A 344 -0.83 -13.09 6.79
CA ALA A 344 -0.71 -11.63 6.73
C ALA A 344 -0.59 -10.94 8.10
N TYR A 345 -0.22 -11.65 9.15
CA TYR A 345 0.17 -11.02 10.43
C TYR A 345 1.42 -10.17 10.27
N ALA A 346 2.39 -10.68 9.49
CA ALA A 346 3.57 -9.94 9.06
C ALA A 346 3.71 -10.01 7.54
N MET A 347 4.12 -8.90 6.91
CA MET A 347 4.39 -8.83 5.48
C MET A 347 5.68 -8.07 5.19
N THR A 348 6.19 -8.20 3.96
CA THR A 348 7.37 -7.42 3.56
C THR A 348 6.98 -5.96 3.31
N VAL A 349 7.97 -5.06 3.48
CA VAL A 349 7.77 -3.63 3.17
C VAL A 349 7.30 -3.44 1.73
N HIS A 350 7.80 -4.22 0.77
CA HIS A 350 7.36 -4.17 -0.62
C HIS A 350 5.86 -4.48 -0.77
N LYS A 351 5.36 -5.48 -0.05
CA LYS A 351 3.93 -5.85 -0.09
C LYS A 351 3.02 -4.86 0.63
N SER A 352 3.58 -3.97 1.45
CA SER A 352 2.82 -2.92 2.13
C SER A 352 2.67 -1.63 1.30
N GLN A 353 3.32 -1.54 0.13
CA GLN A 353 3.18 -0.38 -0.74
C GLN A 353 1.71 -0.13 -1.13
N GLY A 354 1.32 1.13 -1.28
CA GLY A 354 -0.05 1.53 -1.55
C GLY A 354 -1.03 1.33 -0.39
N SER A 355 -0.56 0.86 0.77
CA SER A 355 -1.36 0.65 1.98
C SER A 355 -0.89 1.54 3.12
N GLU A 356 -1.80 1.92 4.01
CA GLU A 356 -1.47 2.54 5.30
C GLU A 356 -2.18 1.80 6.43
N TYR A 357 -1.55 1.78 7.59
CA TYR A 357 -2.05 1.07 8.75
C TYR A 357 -2.11 2.01 9.95
N ARG A 358 -3.05 1.78 10.84
CA ARG A 358 -3.20 2.55 12.06
C ARG A 358 -1.93 2.48 12.91
N ALA A 359 -1.41 1.27 13.13
CA ALA A 359 -0.15 1.03 13.78
C ALA A 359 0.75 0.10 12.97
N VAL A 360 2.04 0.43 12.90
CA VAL A 360 3.06 -0.38 12.24
C VAL A 360 4.12 -0.79 13.26
N ILE A 361 4.50 -2.06 13.25
CA ILE A 361 5.67 -2.56 13.95
C ILE A 361 6.69 -2.99 12.89
N LEU A 362 7.82 -2.30 12.82
CA LEU A 362 8.90 -2.58 11.86
C LEU A 362 10.00 -3.40 12.54
N SER A 363 10.23 -4.61 12.05
CA SER A 363 11.29 -5.50 12.52
C SER A 363 12.59 -5.22 11.77
N LEU A 364 13.61 -4.71 12.46
CA LEU A 364 14.95 -4.40 11.93
C LEU A 364 16.06 -5.09 12.75
N CYS A 365 15.89 -6.38 13.02
CA CYS A 365 16.89 -7.19 13.72
C CYS A 365 17.60 -8.11 12.72
N GLY A 366 18.51 -7.56 11.92
CA GLY A 366 19.25 -8.27 10.88
C GLY A 366 18.50 -8.37 9.55
N GLY A 367 19.11 -9.08 8.59
CA GLY A 367 18.57 -9.30 7.26
C GLY A 367 19.63 -9.11 6.16
N PRO A 368 19.33 -9.45 4.90
CA PRO A 368 20.25 -9.26 3.78
C PRO A 368 20.55 -7.77 3.56
N GLN A 369 21.81 -7.41 3.45
CA GLN A 369 22.23 -6.01 3.26
C GLN A 369 21.56 -5.33 2.07
N MET A 370 21.32 -6.07 0.98
CA MET A 370 20.65 -5.56 -0.22
C MET A 370 19.21 -5.06 0.02
N LEU A 371 18.57 -5.48 1.10
CA LEU A 371 17.23 -5.04 1.51
C LEU A 371 17.27 -3.95 2.60
N LEU A 372 18.45 -3.64 3.12
CA LEU A 372 18.65 -2.63 4.15
C LEU A 372 19.02 -1.29 3.48
N THR A 373 18.06 -0.72 2.75
CA THR A 373 18.22 0.54 2.02
C THR A 373 17.35 1.64 2.61
N ARG A 374 17.71 2.89 2.30
CA ARG A 374 16.98 4.09 2.70
C ARG A 374 15.52 4.04 2.22
N SER A 375 15.29 3.67 0.96
CA SER A 375 13.95 3.58 0.37
C SER A 375 13.07 2.55 1.07
N VAL A 376 13.63 1.42 1.51
CA VAL A 376 12.90 0.42 2.32
C VAL A 376 12.51 1.01 3.68
N LEU A 377 13.44 1.67 4.38
CA LEU A 377 13.16 2.29 5.68
C LEU A 377 12.14 3.41 5.54
N TYR A 378 12.32 4.32 4.58
CA TYR A 378 11.40 5.40 4.29
C TYR A 378 10.00 4.90 3.98
N THR A 379 9.88 3.92 3.06
CA THR A 379 8.60 3.32 2.70
C THR A 379 7.93 2.68 3.92
N ALA A 380 8.67 1.96 4.76
CA ALA A 380 8.11 1.34 5.97
C ALA A 380 7.58 2.38 6.96
N ILE A 381 8.33 3.48 7.20
CA ILE A 381 7.90 4.57 8.08
C ILE A 381 6.60 5.20 7.58
N THR A 382 6.52 5.46 6.28
CA THR A 382 5.35 6.11 5.66
C THR A 382 4.10 5.22 5.60
N ARG A 383 4.18 3.95 6.01
CA ARG A 383 2.99 3.06 6.14
C ARG A 383 2.21 3.28 7.43
N ALA A 384 2.80 3.93 8.44
CA ALA A 384 2.15 4.19 9.73
C ALA A 384 1.36 5.51 9.73
N ARG A 385 0.12 5.46 10.24
CA ARG A 385 -0.74 6.65 10.37
C ARG A 385 -0.70 7.26 11.78
N GLU A 386 -0.84 6.43 12.81
CA GLU A 386 -0.98 6.89 14.20
C GLU A 386 0.20 6.44 15.07
N LEU A 387 0.80 5.28 14.78
CA LEU A 387 1.87 4.72 15.60
C LEU A 387 2.87 3.94 14.76
N LEU A 388 4.15 4.21 14.96
CA LEU A 388 5.24 3.39 14.46
C LEU A 388 6.13 2.93 15.61
N ILE A 389 6.40 1.63 15.66
CA ILE A 389 7.38 1.05 16.58
C ILE A 389 8.43 0.30 15.79
N ILE A 390 9.67 0.72 15.86
CA ILE A 390 10.80 -0.04 15.32
C ILE A 390 11.35 -0.94 16.40
N VAL A 391 11.44 -2.25 16.12
CA VAL A 391 12.06 -3.25 17.00
C VAL A 391 13.31 -3.75 16.31
N GLY A 392 14.49 -3.45 16.87
CA GLY A 392 15.73 -3.85 16.21
C GLY A 392 17.00 -3.17 16.74
N ASN A 393 17.98 -3.05 15.84
CA ASN A 393 19.29 -2.47 16.13
C ASN A 393 19.43 -1.07 15.55
N GLU A 394 19.90 -0.11 16.34
CA GLU A 394 20.19 1.26 15.89
C GLU A 394 21.21 1.32 14.74
N GLU A 395 22.20 0.43 14.76
CA GLU A 395 23.21 0.34 13.71
C GLU A 395 22.59 -0.02 12.36
N THR A 396 21.55 -0.87 12.38
CA THR A 396 20.79 -1.22 11.18
C THR A 396 20.01 -0.01 10.65
N VAL A 397 19.32 0.74 11.53
CA VAL A 397 18.62 1.97 11.14
C VAL A 397 19.60 2.99 10.54
N ALA A 398 20.76 3.19 11.18
CA ALA A 398 21.79 4.11 10.70
C ALA A 398 22.39 3.67 9.35
N ALA A 399 22.60 2.37 9.16
CA ALA A 399 23.08 1.84 7.88
C ALA A 399 22.05 2.06 6.76
N MET A 400 20.77 1.77 7.02
CA MET A 400 19.69 2.00 6.06
C MET A 400 19.54 3.47 5.69
N THR A 401 19.70 4.38 6.63
CA THR A 401 19.60 5.82 6.37
C THR A 401 20.71 6.33 5.45
N ARG A 402 21.91 5.71 5.51
CA ARG A 402 23.08 6.10 4.68
C ARG A 402 23.05 5.48 3.27
N ASN A 403 22.46 4.31 3.13
CA ASN A 403 22.36 3.55 1.87
C ASN A 403 21.11 4.02 1.07
#